data_60b7e29aecae25eb89c20db13ae2fefe
#
_entry.id   60b7e29aecae25eb89c20db13ae2fefe
#
_cell.length_a   1.000
_cell.length_b   1.000
_cell.length_c   1.000
_cell.angle_alpha   90.00
_cell.angle_beta   90.00
_cell.angle_gamma   90.00
#
_symmetry.space_group_name_H-M   'P 1'
#
loop_
_entity.id
_entity.type
_entity.pdbx_description
1 polymer ?
#
loop_
_entity_poly.entity_id
_entity_poly.type
_entity_poly.pdbx_seq_one_letter_code
_entity_poly.pdbx_strand_id
1 'polypeptide(L)'
;MKSFIAVITGCLLVLGTSSANAMTTKEKTIDLKFIETSDVHGSFFPYDFINRKPKAGSLARVATYVNQLRSQHGENVILLDNGDILQGQPVNYYSNYVDTTSANIAAQVVNYLRYDAQTIGNHDVETGHRVYDKWVSATHCPILGANVIDTKTNKPYLKPYTILKRGGARIAIIGLLTPAIPNWLGENLWSGLRFEEMVSSARQWMRVVKEQEKADIVIGLFHSGKDGGITTPQYKEDAALAVAREVPGFDVVFFGHDHTRYADAVTNSEGKRVVCLDPANNAMSVAQADLQLVKKKGRWCVKESQWKLVDVADLPVDNNFVDHFSAFNETVKAYADRVIGTFENTISTRDSYFGNSAFNDLILNLELSITKADVAFNAPVSFDVAIKKGPVRVADMFNLYKYENQLFVMRLTGKEIRKALEMSYDLWVNTMTSPDDHLLLLDSQTRGDQQRLGFKNFSFNFDSAAGIDYEVDV
;
A
#
# COMPACT_ATOMS: atom_id res chain seq x y z
N MET A 1 7.99 103.70 43.28
CA MET A 1 7.71 102.29 43.52
C MET A 1 7.03 101.83 42.27
N LYS A 2 7.73 101.17 41.42
CA LYS A 2 7.29 100.82 40.08
C LYS A 2 7.12 99.30 39.99
N SER A 3 5.87 98.82 39.74
CA SER A 3 5.56 97.41 39.49
C SER A 3 5.90 97.07 38.04
N PHE A 4 6.63 96.02 37.87
CA PHE A 4 6.83 95.38 36.52
C PHE A 4 5.88 94.19 36.40
N ILE A 5 5.04 94.23 35.37
CA ILE A 5 4.20 93.11 34.93
C ILE A 5 4.96 92.36 33.84
N ALA A 6 5.27 91.06 34.07
CA ALA A 6 5.83 90.22 33.06
C ALA A 6 4.70 89.40 32.37
N VAL A 7 4.58 89.57 31.06
CA VAL A 7 3.67 88.79 30.24
C VAL A 7 4.43 87.52 29.78
N ILE A 8 3.94 86.37 30.20
CA ILE A 8 4.46 85.09 29.74
C ILE A 8 3.57 84.63 28.56
N THR A 9 4.14 84.61 27.33
CA THR A 9 3.50 84.07 26.15
C THR A 9 3.74 82.55 26.15
N GLY A 10 2.71 81.77 26.41
CA GLY A 10 2.79 80.33 26.35
C GLY A 10 2.65 79.81 24.88
N CYS A 11 3.70 79.20 24.35
CA CYS A 11 3.63 78.44 23.11
C CYS A 11 3.04 77.04 23.41
N LEU A 12 1.79 76.76 23.00
CA LEU A 12 1.24 75.39 22.94
C LEU A 12 1.89 74.62 21.80
N LEU A 13 2.80 73.69 22.11
CA LEU A 13 3.24 72.63 21.16
C LEU A 13 2.16 71.55 21.11
N VAL A 14 1.40 71.49 20.04
CA VAL A 14 0.52 70.35 19.71
C VAL A 14 1.38 69.23 19.20
N LEU A 15 1.73 68.25 20.06
CA LEU A 15 2.31 66.96 19.65
C LEU A 15 1.23 66.11 18.99
N GLY A 16 1.19 66.15 17.66
CA GLY A 16 0.38 65.24 16.87
C GLY A 16 0.94 63.82 17.00
N THR A 17 0.34 62.97 17.82
CA THR A 17 0.62 61.51 17.81
C THR A 17 0.03 60.92 16.54
N SER A 18 0.88 60.74 15.50
CA SER A 18 0.55 59.91 14.35
C SER A 18 0.47 58.43 14.82
N SER A 19 -0.73 57.97 15.14
CA SER A 19 -0.99 56.55 15.29
C SER A 19 -0.82 55.90 13.91
N ALA A 20 0.37 55.37 13.67
CA ALA A 20 0.59 54.49 12.54
C ALA A 20 -0.25 53.22 12.82
N ASN A 21 -1.46 53.16 12.24
CA ASN A 21 -2.19 51.92 12.13
C ASN A 21 -1.32 50.99 11.28
N ALA A 22 -0.54 50.14 11.94
CA ALA A 22 0.05 48.98 11.29
C ALA A 22 -1.11 48.12 10.80
N MET A 23 -1.49 48.25 9.52
CA MET A 23 -2.31 47.31 8.85
C MET A 23 -1.58 45.97 8.93
N THR A 24 -1.96 45.12 9.89
CA THR A 24 -1.58 43.73 9.90
C THR A 24 -2.21 43.12 8.65
N THR A 25 -1.45 43.04 7.56
CA THR A 25 -1.84 42.30 6.38
C THR A 25 -2.05 40.86 6.82
N LYS A 26 -3.32 40.43 6.87
CA LYS A 26 -3.68 39.06 7.25
C LYS A 26 -2.91 38.11 6.34
N GLU A 27 -2.01 37.33 6.90
CA GLU A 27 -1.23 36.35 6.12
C GLU A 27 -2.18 35.48 5.33
N LYS A 28 -1.96 35.37 4.03
CA LYS A 28 -2.76 34.48 3.17
C LYS A 28 -2.39 33.04 3.55
N THR A 29 -3.36 32.26 4.01
CA THR A 29 -3.22 30.84 4.37
C THR A 29 -4.09 29.95 3.50
N ILE A 30 -3.70 28.69 3.37
CA ILE A 30 -4.47 27.62 2.73
C ILE A 30 -4.36 26.40 3.63
N ASP A 31 -5.48 25.76 3.93
CA ASP A 31 -5.51 24.47 4.63
C ASP A 31 -5.73 23.35 3.61
N LEU A 32 -4.77 22.44 3.51
CA LEU A 32 -4.82 21.28 2.63
C LEU A 32 -4.98 20.01 3.46
N LYS A 33 -5.77 19.07 2.97
CA LYS A 33 -5.98 17.75 3.57
C LYS A 33 -5.59 16.67 2.58
N PHE A 34 -4.54 15.95 2.91
CA PHE A 34 -4.10 14.78 2.15
C PHE A 34 -4.65 13.54 2.81
N ILE A 35 -5.32 12.71 2.04
CA ILE A 35 -5.86 11.42 2.45
C ILE A 35 -5.22 10.37 1.57
N GLU A 36 -4.70 9.32 2.19
CA GLU A 36 -4.09 8.19 1.47
C GLU A 36 -4.78 6.89 1.84
N THR A 37 -5.00 6.06 0.82
CA THR A 37 -5.24 4.63 0.92
C THR A 37 -4.01 3.88 0.41
N SER A 38 -3.73 2.70 0.95
CA SER A 38 -2.68 1.80 0.51
C SER A 38 -3.15 0.37 0.60
N ASP A 39 -2.60 -0.51 -0.24
CA ASP A 39 -2.78 -1.95 -0.11
C ASP A 39 -4.26 -2.35 0.03
N VAL A 40 -5.07 -1.76 -0.84
CA VAL A 40 -6.54 -1.94 -0.80
C VAL A 40 -6.94 -3.37 -1.09
N HIS A 41 -6.16 -4.10 -1.91
CA HIS A 41 -6.33 -5.52 -2.23
C HIS A 41 -7.77 -5.91 -2.56
N GLY A 42 -8.43 -5.11 -3.43
CA GLY A 42 -9.80 -5.36 -3.86
C GLY A 42 -10.87 -5.13 -2.81
N SER A 43 -10.53 -4.52 -1.67
CA SER A 43 -11.52 -4.14 -0.64
C SER A 43 -12.34 -2.92 -1.07
N PHE A 44 -12.98 -3.02 -2.23
CA PHE A 44 -13.82 -1.94 -2.79
C PHE A 44 -15.19 -1.89 -2.10
N PHE A 45 -15.79 -3.06 -1.89
CA PHE A 45 -17.14 -3.22 -1.37
C PHE A 45 -17.13 -3.68 0.10
N PRO A 46 -18.19 -3.39 0.86
CA PRO A 46 -18.31 -3.84 2.25
C PRO A 46 -18.72 -5.33 2.34
N TYR A 47 -18.10 -6.16 1.48
CA TYR A 47 -18.40 -7.57 1.35
C TYR A 47 -17.09 -8.36 1.08
N ASP A 48 -16.90 -9.43 1.83
CA ASP A 48 -15.84 -10.39 1.65
C ASP A 48 -16.35 -11.50 0.70
N PHE A 49 -15.90 -11.48 -0.54
CA PHE A 49 -16.31 -12.44 -1.56
C PHE A 49 -15.75 -13.84 -1.31
N ILE A 50 -14.65 -13.96 -0.57
CA ILE A 50 -14.03 -15.25 -0.22
C ILE A 50 -14.87 -15.94 0.84
N ASN A 51 -15.14 -15.25 1.95
CA ASN A 51 -15.90 -15.79 3.08
C ASN A 51 -17.42 -15.55 2.95
N ARG A 52 -17.88 -14.85 1.93
CA ARG A 52 -19.29 -14.58 1.61
C ARG A 52 -20.06 -13.94 2.77
N LYS A 53 -19.47 -12.91 3.37
CA LYS A 53 -19.99 -12.20 4.54
C LYS A 53 -19.69 -10.70 4.46
N PRO A 54 -20.38 -9.87 5.25
CA PRO A 54 -20.02 -8.46 5.37
C PRO A 54 -18.57 -8.28 5.81
N LYS A 55 -17.91 -7.23 5.28
CA LYS A 55 -16.52 -6.85 5.58
C LYS A 55 -16.48 -5.42 6.15
N ALA A 56 -15.63 -5.20 7.13
CA ALA A 56 -15.47 -3.91 7.78
C ALA A 56 -14.74 -2.90 6.86
N GLY A 57 -13.51 -3.20 6.43
CA GLY A 57 -12.73 -2.32 5.53
C GLY A 57 -13.29 -2.30 4.11
N SER A 58 -13.46 -1.10 3.54
CA SER A 58 -13.84 -0.95 2.13
C SER A 58 -13.67 0.48 1.62
N LEU A 59 -13.44 0.65 0.31
CA LEU A 59 -13.47 1.97 -0.33
C LEU A 59 -14.86 2.63 -0.27
N ALA A 60 -15.94 1.85 -0.13
CA ALA A 60 -17.30 2.40 0.12
C ALA A 60 -17.38 3.17 1.46
N ARG A 61 -16.58 2.82 2.47
CA ARG A 61 -16.49 3.55 3.74
C ARG A 61 -15.50 4.71 3.66
N VAL A 62 -14.40 4.53 2.95
CA VAL A 62 -13.49 5.63 2.61
C VAL A 62 -14.23 6.73 1.86
N ALA A 63 -15.14 6.37 0.93
CA ALA A 63 -16.00 7.31 0.22
C ALA A 63 -16.79 8.20 1.17
N THR A 64 -17.41 7.63 2.21
CA THR A 64 -18.13 8.40 3.23
C THR A 64 -17.22 9.44 3.90
N TYR A 65 -16.05 9.01 4.33
CA TYR A 65 -15.07 9.90 4.99
C TYR A 65 -14.60 11.03 4.07
N VAL A 66 -14.19 10.67 2.86
CA VAL A 66 -13.69 11.64 1.87
C VAL A 66 -14.77 12.62 1.44
N ASN A 67 -16.02 12.15 1.21
CA ASN A 67 -17.13 13.01 0.85
C ASN A 67 -17.51 13.98 1.99
N GLN A 68 -17.42 13.55 3.25
CA GLN A 68 -17.59 14.44 4.40
C GLN A 68 -16.52 15.55 4.41
N LEU A 69 -15.25 15.21 4.20
CA LEU A 69 -14.18 16.20 4.13
C LEU A 69 -14.35 17.15 2.93
N ARG A 70 -14.69 16.61 1.76
CA ARG A 70 -14.90 17.42 0.56
C ARG A 70 -16.09 18.38 0.70
N SER A 71 -17.12 18.02 1.43
CA SER A 71 -18.23 18.92 1.72
C SER A 71 -17.83 20.15 2.53
N GLN A 72 -16.77 20.03 3.35
CA GLN A 72 -16.26 21.08 4.23
C GLN A 72 -15.09 21.87 3.62
N HIS A 73 -14.23 21.21 2.84
CA HIS A 73 -12.94 21.74 2.38
C HIS A 73 -12.82 21.79 0.85
N GLY A 74 -13.81 21.28 0.11
CA GLY A 74 -13.84 21.30 -1.36
C GLY A 74 -12.62 20.63 -1.99
N GLU A 75 -12.02 21.33 -2.94
CA GLU A 75 -10.84 20.86 -3.70
C GLU A 75 -9.53 20.85 -2.88
N ASN A 76 -9.56 21.37 -1.64
CA ASN A 76 -8.41 21.29 -0.74
C ASN A 76 -8.23 19.90 -0.12
N VAL A 77 -9.15 18.96 -0.37
CA VAL A 77 -9.00 17.54 -0.07
C VAL A 77 -8.34 16.87 -1.26
N ILE A 78 -7.18 16.28 -1.03
CA ILE A 78 -6.36 15.57 -2.01
C ILE A 78 -6.37 14.10 -1.63
N LEU A 79 -6.87 13.23 -2.52
CA LEU A 79 -7.00 11.81 -2.30
C LEU A 79 -5.96 11.06 -3.11
N LEU A 80 -5.17 10.23 -2.44
CA LEU A 80 -4.04 9.48 -2.99
C LEU A 80 -4.22 7.98 -2.73
N ASP A 81 -3.69 7.14 -3.63
CA ASP A 81 -3.62 5.70 -3.43
C ASP A 81 -2.19 5.21 -3.66
N ASN A 82 -1.71 4.36 -2.78
CA ASN A 82 -0.31 3.95 -2.78
C ASN A 82 -0.06 2.57 -3.40
N GLY A 83 -0.94 2.09 -4.26
CA GLY A 83 -0.76 0.82 -4.98
C GLY A 83 -1.29 -0.41 -4.26
N ASP A 84 -1.03 -1.56 -4.86
CA ASP A 84 -1.57 -2.86 -4.48
C ASP A 84 -3.11 -2.86 -4.46
N ILE A 85 -3.67 -2.36 -5.56
CA ILE A 85 -5.11 -2.25 -5.75
C ILE A 85 -5.67 -3.35 -6.66
N LEU A 86 -4.84 -3.98 -7.50
CA LEU A 86 -5.29 -4.92 -8.56
C LEU A 86 -5.40 -6.37 -8.11
N GLN A 87 -4.94 -6.75 -6.92
CA GLN A 87 -4.90 -8.13 -6.43
C GLN A 87 -5.61 -8.25 -5.07
N GLY A 88 -6.10 -9.44 -4.70
CA GLY A 88 -6.50 -9.79 -3.32
C GLY A 88 -7.89 -10.40 -3.19
N GLN A 89 -8.92 -9.88 -3.81
CA GLN A 89 -10.28 -10.40 -3.71
C GLN A 89 -10.78 -10.98 -5.05
N PRO A 90 -11.76 -11.89 -5.04
CA PRO A 90 -12.42 -12.38 -6.26
C PRO A 90 -12.88 -11.28 -7.22
N VAL A 91 -13.18 -10.09 -6.71
CA VAL A 91 -13.57 -8.92 -7.50
C VAL A 91 -12.46 -8.48 -8.47
N ASN A 92 -11.20 -8.51 -8.01
CA ASN A 92 -10.05 -8.21 -8.84
C ASN A 92 -9.81 -9.31 -9.87
N TYR A 93 -9.80 -10.57 -9.41
CA TYR A 93 -9.60 -11.71 -10.28
C TYR A 93 -10.64 -11.75 -11.42
N TYR A 94 -11.91 -11.52 -11.08
CA TYR A 94 -12.99 -11.46 -12.08
C TYR A 94 -12.72 -10.39 -13.13
N SER A 95 -12.39 -9.16 -12.71
CA SER A 95 -12.14 -8.04 -13.61
C SER A 95 -10.85 -8.20 -14.42
N ASN A 96 -9.83 -8.84 -13.85
CA ASN A 96 -8.52 -8.98 -14.50
C ASN A 96 -8.48 -10.12 -15.51
N TYR A 97 -9.14 -11.25 -15.19
CA TYR A 97 -8.92 -12.53 -15.90
C TYR A 97 -10.19 -13.19 -16.44
N VAL A 98 -11.38 -12.85 -15.93
CA VAL A 98 -12.65 -13.43 -16.38
C VAL A 98 -13.36 -12.48 -17.33
N ASP A 99 -13.69 -11.27 -16.90
CA ASP A 99 -14.21 -10.21 -17.77
C ASP A 99 -13.09 -9.29 -18.24
N THR A 100 -12.34 -9.74 -19.23
CA THR A 100 -11.22 -8.97 -19.79
C THR A 100 -11.65 -7.89 -20.78
N THR A 101 -12.94 -7.81 -21.13
CA THR A 101 -13.47 -6.88 -22.13
C THR A 101 -13.98 -5.57 -21.53
N SER A 102 -14.59 -5.64 -20.36
CA SER A 102 -15.06 -4.45 -19.63
C SER A 102 -13.88 -3.60 -19.08
N ALA A 103 -14.14 -2.35 -18.74
CA ALA A 103 -13.18 -1.51 -18.07
C ALA A 103 -12.76 -2.15 -16.72
N ASN A 104 -11.48 -2.04 -16.36
CA ASN A 104 -10.97 -2.59 -15.11
C ASN A 104 -11.70 -1.97 -13.91
N ILE A 105 -12.18 -2.79 -12.97
CA ILE A 105 -12.98 -2.31 -11.83
C ILE A 105 -12.21 -1.37 -10.92
N ALA A 106 -10.91 -1.60 -10.70
CA ALA A 106 -10.09 -0.70 -9.90
C ALA A 106 -10.02 0.69 -10.52
N ALA A 107 -9.85 0.78 -11.86
CA ALA A 107 -9.90 2.06 -12.56
C ALA A 107 -11.25 2.75 -12.42
N GLN A 108 -12.37 2.00 -12.55
CA GLN A 108 -13.70 2.56 -12.40
C GLN A 108 -13.92 3.12 -10.97
N VAL A 109 -13.52 2.39 -9.94
CA VAL A 109 -13.65 2.80 -8.54
C VAL A 109 -12.80 4.03 -8.23
N VAL A 110 -11.56 4.06 -8.70
CA VAL A 110 -10.64 5.19 -8.56
C VAL A 110 -11.19 6.44 -9.23
N ASN A 111 -11.70 6.29 -10.45
CA ASN A 111 -12.32 7.39 -11.21
C ASN A 111 -13.57 7.91 -10.51
N TYR A 112 -14.42 7.02 -9.99
CA TYR A 112 -15.62 7.41 -9.24
C TYR A 112 -15.29 8.21 -7.98
N LEU A 113 -14.29 7.76 -7.21
CA LEU A 113 -13.84 8.44 -5.99
C LEU A 113 -13.00 9.69 -6.27
N ARG A 114 -12.62 9.92 -7.54
CA ARG A 114 -11.82 11.05 -7.98
C ARG A 114 -10.51 11.17 -7.23
N TYR A 115 -9.70 10.12 -7.29
CA TYR A 115 -8.33 10.17 -6.81
C TYR A 115 -7.51 11.20 -7.61
N ASP A 116 -6.59 11.87 -6.93
CA ASP A 116 -5.72 12.90 -7.53
C ASP A 116 -4.43 12.30 -8.11
N ALA A 117 -3.92 11.22 -7.52
CA ALA A 117 -2.80 10.43 -8.02
C ALA A 117 -2.78 9.03 -7.37
N GLN A 118 -2.13 8.09 -8.05
CA GLN A 118 -1.83 6.76 -7.54
C GLN A 118 -0.36 6.41 -7.77
N THR A 119 0.17 5.44 -7.03
CA THR A 119 1.42 4.75 -7.31
C THR A 119 1.12 3.31 -7.72
N ILE A 120 2.00 2.67 -8.48
CA ILE A 120 1.91 1.24 -8.76
C ILE A 120 2.53 0.46 -7.60
N GLY A 121 1.91 -0.66 -7.20
CA GLY A 121 2.43 -1.60 -6.22
C GLY A 121 3.00 -2.86 -6.85
N ASN A 122 3.63 -3.73 -6.04
CA ASN A 122 4.20 -4.99 -6.53
C ASN A 122 3.13 -5.98 -6.96
N HIS A 123 2.00 -6.06 -6.25
CA HIS A 123 0.86 -6.89 -6.64
C HIS A 123 0.09 -6.31 -7.84
N ASP A 124 0.27 -5.04 -8.17
CA ASP A 124 -0.22 -4.51 -9.43
C ASP A 124 0.65 -5.01 -10.59
N VAL A 125 2.00 -4.98 -10.44
CA VAL A 125 2.95 -5.54 -11.43
C VAL A 125 2.77 -7.04 -11.61
N GLU A 126 2.44 -7.77 -10.55
CA GLU A 126 2.17 -9.22 -10.56
C GLU A 126 1.09 -9.61 -11.56
N THR A 127 0.12 -8.75 -11.83
CA THR A 127 -0.94 -9.01 -12.79
C THR A 127 -0.48 -9.07 -14.25
N GLY A 128 0.74 -8.63 -14.55
CA GLY A 128 1.35 -8.59 -15.88
C GLY A 128 0.84 -7.44 -16.75
N HIS A 129 1.61 -7.11 -17.78
CA HIS A 129 1.34 -6.00 -18.71
C HIS A 129 -0.08 -5.94 -19.23
N ARG A 130 -0.68 -7.09 -19.56
CA ARG A 130 -2.04 -7.12 -20.10
C ARG A 130 -3.07 -6.49 -19.15
N VAL A 131 -2.86 -6.61 -17.84
CA VAL A 131 -3.79 -6.11 -16.82
C VAL A 131 -3.41 -4.71 -16.37
N TYR A 132 -2.16 -4.51 -15.90
CA TYR A 132 -1.81 -3.21 -15.35
C TYR A 132 -1.73 -2.11 -16.41
N ASP A 133 -1.33 -2.38 -17.66
CA ASP A 133 -1.37 -1.37 -18.73
C ASP A 133 -2.80 -0.96 -19.07
N LYS A 134 -3.73 -1.93 -19.06
CA LYS A 134 -5.15 -1.64 -19.23
C LYS A 134 -5.69 -0.77 -18.10
N TRP A 135 -5.33 -1.07 -16.86
CA TRP A 135 -5.68 -0.26 -15.69
C TRP A 135 -5.10 1.15 -15.78
N VAL A 136 -3.81 1.29 -16.08
CA VAL A 136 -3.14 2.59 -16.28
C VAL A 136 -3.87 3.41 -17.33
N SER A 137 -4.21 2.80 -18.49
CA SER A 137 -4.88 3.50 -19.59
C SER A 137 -6.32 3.92 -19.28
N ALA A 138 -7.00 3.20 -18.39
CA ALA A 138 -8.40 3.46 -18.00
C ALA A 138 -8.54 4.40 -16.80
N THR A 139 -7.47 4.64 -16.06
CA THR A 139 -7.47 5.50 -14.87
C THR A 139 -7.29 6.97 -15.25
N HIS A 140 -8.13 7.86 -14.71
CA HIS A 140 -8.11 9.27 -15.05
C HIS A 140 -6.99 10.05 -14.34
N CYS A 141 -6.69 9.71 -13.09
CA CYS A 141 -5.55 10.31 -12.40
C CYS A 141 -4.23 9.68 -12.86
N PRO A 142 -3.09 10.38 -12.71
CA PRO A 142 -1.80 9.82 -13.03
C PRO A 142 -1.44 8.66 -12.10
N ILE A 143 -0.92 7.58 -12.69
CA ILE A 143 -0.26 6.50 -11.97
C ILE A 143 1.23 6.76 -12.03
N LEU A 144 1.87 6.76 -10.86
CA LEU A 144 3.24 7.21 -10.67
C LEU A 144 4.19 6.02 -10.46
N GLY A 145 5.43 6.16 -10.92
CA GLY A 145 6.48 5.16 -10.76
C GLY A 145 7.80 5.72 -11.27
N ALA A 146 8.41 6.61 -10.48
CA ALA A 146 9.59 7.37 -10.89
C ALA A 146 10.84 6.51 -11.12
N ASN A 147 10.92 5.38 -10.44
CA ASN A 147 12.02 4.41 -10.53
C ASN A 147 11.67 3.15 -11.35
N VAL A 148 10.50 3.12 -11.98
CA VAL A 148 10.11 2.07 -12.93
C VAL A 148 10.52 2.52 -14.33
N ILE A 149 11.56 1.92 -14.89
CA ILE A 149 12.23 2.40 -16.10
C ILE A 149 11.99 1.46 -17.27
N ASP A 150 11.54 1.99 -18.39
CA ASP A 150 11.50 1.30 -19.67
C ASP A 150 12.93 1.09 -20.20
N THR A 151 13.34 -0.15 -20.39
CA THR A 151 14.70 -0.53 -20.78
C THR A 151 15.04 -0.12 -22.22
N LYS A 152 14.05 0.11 -23.08
CA LYS A 152 14.26 0.52 -24.48
C LYS A 152 14.53 2.01 -24.59
N THR A 153 13.77 2.82 -23.84
CA THR A 153 13.86 4.28 -23.88
C THR A 153 14.77 4.86 -22.82
N ASN A 154 15.09 4.09 -21.80
CA ASN A 154 15.82 4.50 -20.60
C ASN A 154 15.15 5.69 -19.87
N LYS A 155 13.82 5.75 -19.93
CA LYS A 155 12.98 6.76 -19.30
C LYS A 155 11.98 6.08 -18.35
N PRO A 156 11.40 6.82 -17.39
CA PRO A 156 10.31 6.28 -16.58
C PRO A 156 9.20 5.73 -17.46
N TYR A 157 8.75 4.51 -17.15
CA TYR A 157 7.65 3.84 -17.81
C TYR A 157 6.30 4.47 -17.45
N LEU A 158 6.14 4.83 -16.20
CA LEU A 158 5.01 5.59 -15.66
C LEU A 158 5.43 7.06 -15.46
N LYS A 159 4.46 7.92 -15.12
CA LYS A 159 4.81 9.30 -14.76
C LYS A 159 5.66 9.29 -13.49
N PRO A 160 6.80 9.99 -13.46
CA PRO A 160 7.64 10.03 -12.26
C PRO A 160 7.03 10.88 -11.14
N TYR A 161 6.26 11.90 -11.50
CA TYR A 161 5.58 12.80 -10.58
C TYR A 161 4.36 13.46 -11.25
N THR A 162 3.55 14.10 -10.44
CA THR A 162 2.50 15.02 -10.91
C THR A 162 2.53 16.33 -10.14
N ILE A 163 1.99 17.39 -10.73
CA ILE A 163 1.86 18.70 -10.10
C ILE A 163 0.38 19.05 -9.95
N LEU A 164 -0.07 19.13 -8.71
CA LEU A 164 -1.39 19.66 -8.38
C LEU A 164 -1.31 21.15 -8.04
N LYS A 165 -2.39 21.87 -8.33
CA LYS A 165 -2.53 23.28 -7.94
C LYS A 165 -3.73 23.42 -7.02
N ARG A 166 -3.51 23.92 -5.80
CA ARG A 166 -4.58 24.16 -4.81
C ARG A 166 -4.37 25.53 -4.18
N GLY A 167 -5.37 26.40 -4.25
CA GLY A 167 -5.29 27.76 -3.70
C GLY A 167 -4.15 28.62 -4.22
N GLY A 168 -3.51 28.20 -5.33
CA GLY A 168 -2.34 28.82 -5.92
C GLY A 168 -0.99 28.24 -5.44
N ALA A 169 -0.98 27.27 -4.55
CA ALA A 169 0.20 26.48 -4.22
C ALA A 169 0.43 25.41 -5.29
N ARG A 170 1.71 25.13 -5.60
CA ARG A 170 2.16 24.07 -6.49
C ARG A 170 2.64 22.91 -5.64
N ILE A 171 1.94 21.79 -5.72
CA ILE A 171 2.18 20.57 -4.94
C ILE A 171 2.71 19.51 -5.88
N ALA A 172 3.94 19.06 -5.67
CA ALA A 172 4.49 17.90 -6.39
C ALA A 172 4.19 16.63 -5.61
N ILE A 173 3.79 15.57 -6.30
CA ILE A 173 3.67 14.21 -5.76
C ILE A 173 4.63 13.35 -6.56
N ILE A 174 5.64 12.77 -5.90
CA ILE A 174 6.62 11.85 -6.50
C ILE A 174 6.23 10.43 -6.09
N GLY A 175 6.04 9.52 -7.06
CA GLY A 175 5.72 8.12 -6.79
C GLY A 175 6.93 7.22 -6.94
N LEU A 176 7.13 6.27 -6.02
CA LEU A 176 8.19 5.26 -6.06
C LEU A 176 7.62 3.88 -5.75
N LEU A 177 8.21 2.86 -6.37
CA LEU A 177 7.92 1.46 -6.13
C LEU A 177 9.13 0.78 -5.51
N THR A 178 8.93 -0.20 -4.62
CA THR A 178 10.01 -1.07 -4.15
C THR A 178 10.77 -1.67 -5.32
N PRO A 179 12.11 -1.65 -5.31
CA PRO A 179 12.91 -2.21 -6.40
C PRO A 179 13.04 -3.73 -6.34
N ALA A 180 12.47 -4.38 -5.34
CA ALA A 180 12.62 -5.82 -5.10
C ALA A 180 11.78 -6.72 -6.03
N ILE A 181 11.04 -6.15 -6.97
CA ILE A 181 10.17 -6.86 -7.92
C ILE A 181 10.82 -8.12 -8.54
N PRO A 182 12.08 -8.08 -9.03
CA PRO A 182 12.70 -9.25 -9.64
C PRO A 182 12.96 -10.43 -8.70
N ASN A 183 12.87 -10.21 -7.38
CA ASN A 183 13.03 -11.31 -6.42
C ASN A 183 11.77 -12.17 -6.27
N TRP A 184 10.62 -11.62 -6.61
CA TRP A 184 9.34 -12.29 -6.39
C TRP A 184 8.62 -12.67 -7.66
N LEU A 185 8.80 -11.87 -8.73
CA LEU A 185 7.99 -11.97 -9.94
C LEU A 185 8.82 -12.43 -11.13
N GLY A 186 8.26 -13.35 -11.91
CA GLY A 186 8.84 -13.77 -13.17
C GLY A 186 8.99 -12.62 -14.18
N GLU A 187 10.12 -12.60 -14.90
CA GLU A 187 10.46 -11.51 -15.83
C GLU A 187 9.38 -11.24 -16.90
N ASN A 188 8.59 -12.27 -17.25
CA ASN A 188 7.49 -12.14 -18.21
C ASN A 188 6.39 -11.16 -17.74
N LEU A 189 6.23 -10.95 -16.42
CA LEU A 189 5.24 -10.03 -15.86
C LEU A 189 5.66 -8.55 -15.95
N TRP A 190 6.96 -8.29 -15.91
CA TRP A 190 7.57 -6.97 -15.98
C TRP A 190 8.56 -6.80 -17.13
N SER A 191 8.39 -7.60 -18.21
CA SER A 191 9.31 -7.61 -19.36
C SER A 191 9.52 -6.22 -19.95
N GLY A 192 10.78 -5.85 -20.20
CA GLY A 192 11.13 -4.53 -20.72
C GLY A 192 11.19 -3.43 -19.66
N LEU A 193 11.03 -3.76 -18.38
CA LEU A 193 11.19 -2.83 -17.26
C LEU A 193 12.45 -3.15 -16.46
N ARG A 194 12.92 -2.17 -15.70
CA ARG A 194 13.88 -2.30 -14.61
C ARG A 194 13.50 -1.37 -13.47
N PHE A 195 13.92 -1.72 -12.27
CA PHE A 195 13.55 -1.00 -11.07
C PHE A 195 14.81 -0.39 -10.45
N GLU A 196 14.84 0.94 -10.33
CA GLU A 196 15.99 1.66 -9.78
C GLU A 196 15.88 1.80 -8.26
N GLU A 197 17.02 1.98 -7.60
CA GLU A 197 17.10 2.22 -6.17
C GLU A 197 16.36 3.52 -5.80
N MET A 198 15.60 3.48 -4.69
CA MET A 198 14.63 4.51 -4.36
C MET A 198 15.25 5.84 -3.95
N VAL A 199 16.33 5.84 -3.14
CA VAL A 199 16.95 7.07 -2.63
C VAL A 199 17.58 7.87 -3.77
N SER A 200 18.27 7.21 -4.68
CA SER A 200 18.90 7.84 -5.85
C SER A 200 17.85 8.41 -6.81
N SER A 201 16.80 7.63 -7.08
CA SER A 201 15.68 8.07 -7.92
C SER A 201 14.94 9.25 -7.28
N ALA A 202 14.63 9.18 -5.98
CA ALA A 202 14.03 10.28 -5.25
C ALA A 202 14.87 11.57 -5.31
N ARG A 203 16.19 11.48 -5.18
CA ARG A 203 17.11 12.63 -5.30
C ARG A 203 17.06 13.27 -6.68
N GLN A 204 17.03 12.45 -7.72
CA GLN A 204 16.93 12.92 -9.09
C GLN A 204 15.63 13.71 -9.29
N TRP A 205 14.49 13.14 -8.93
CA TRP A 205 13.20 13.76 -9.18
C TRP A 205 12.89 14.91 -8.21
N MET A 206 13.44 14.89 -7.00
CA MET A 206 13.38 16.04 -6.09
C MET A 206 14.02 17.29 -6.73
N ARG A 207 15.17 17.14 -7.38
CA ARG A 207 15.79 18.26 -8.12
C ARG A 207 14.87 18.79 -9.23
N VAL A 208 14.28 17.89 -10.02
CA VAL A 208 13.36 18.28 -11.11
C VAL A 208 12.17 19.06 -10.55
N VAL A 209 11.46 18.53 -9.54
CA VAL A 209 10.27 19.21 -9.02
C VAL A 209 10.57 20.52 -8.29
N LYS A 210 11.74 20.65 -7.66
CA LYS A 210 12.15 21.89 -7.01
C LYS A 210 12.71 22.92 -7.99
N GLU A 211 13.57 22.51 -8.92
CA GLU A 211 14.31 23.45 -9.80
C GLU A 211 13.54 23.77 -11.07
N GLN A 212 12.89 22.80 -11.69
CA GLN A 212 12.17 23.02 -12.97
C GLN A 212 10.70 23.35 -12.72
N GLU A 213 10.00 22.52 -11.91
CA GLU A 213 8.59 22.70 -11.64
C GLU A 213 8.30 23.78 -10.58
N LYS A 214 9.31 24.20 -9.82
CA LYS A 214 9.18 25.22 -8.76
C LYS A 214 8.09 24.84 -7.73
N ALA A 215 8.00 23.56 -7.39
CA ALA A 215 7.04 23.08 -6.41
C ALA A 215 7.25 23.76 -5.05
N ASP A 216 6.14 24.22 -4.47
CA ASP A 216 6.12 24.80 -3.13
C ASP A 216 6.19 23.68 -2.07
N ILE A 217 5.36 22.64 -2.26
CA ILE A 217 5.20 21.49 -1.37
C ILE A 217 5.54 20.22 -2.15
N VAL A 218 6.20 19.25 -1.51
CA VAL A 218 6.52 17.95 -2.11
C VAL A 218 6.04 16.82 -1.22
N ILE A 219 5.24 15.95 -1.80
CA ILE A 219 4.70 14.73 -1.20
C ILE A 219 5.39 13.54 -1.83
N GLY A 220 5.87 12.61 -1.00
CA GLY A 220 6.24 11.26 -1.41
C GLY A 220 5.03 10.34 -1.36
N LEU A 221 4.89 9.47 -2.35
CA LEU A 221 3.89 8.41 -2.41
C LEU A 221 4.62 7.14 -2.80
N PHE A 222 4.98 6.31 -1.79
CA PHE A 222 5.97 5.25 -1.96
C PHE A 222 5.37 3.88 -1.66
N HIS A 223 5.24 3.04 -2.67
CA HIS A 223 4.91 1.64 -2.44
C HIS A 223 6.17 0.86 -2.05
N SER A 224 6.53 0.96 -0.79
CA SER A 224 7.70 0.37 -0.13
C SER A 224 7.50 0.52 1.38
N GLY A 225 7.80 -0.52 2.13
CA GLY A 225 7.62 -0.52 3.58
C GLY A 225 8.52 0.46 4.33
N LYS A 226 8.33 0.51 5.61
CA LYS A 226 9.00 1.43 6.52
C LYS A 226 10.52 1.34 6.47
N ASP A 227 11.05 0.19 6.87
CA ASP A 227 12.48 -0.18 6.91
C ASP A 227 12.58 -1.71 6.95
N GLY A 228 13.51 -2.32 6.27
CA GLY A 228 13.77 -3.76 6.37
C GLY A 228 13.61 -4.47 5.03
N GLY A 229 13.00 -5.66 5.06
CA GLY A 229 12.82 -6.49 3.87
C GLY A 229 14.15 -6.95 3.26
N ILE A 230 14.13 -7.28 1.97
CA ILE A 230 15.29 -7.72 1.22
C ILE A 230 16.30 -6.57 1.10
N THR A 231 17.49 -6.78 1.61
CA THR A 231 18.59 -5.81 1.51
C THR A 231 19.74 -6.41 0.71
N THR A 232 20.10 -5.74 -0.38
CA THR A 232 21.21 -6.09 -1.26
C THR A 232 22.23 -4.93 -1.31
N PRO A 233 23.43 -5.13 -1.89
CA PRO A 233 24.33 -4.01 -2.13
C PRO A 233 23.78 -2.95 -3.09
N GLN A 234 22.76 -3.29 -3.90
CA GLN A 234 22.18 -2.43 -4.93
C GLN A 234 20.96 -1.66 -4.44
N TYR A 235 20.16 -2.24 -3.54
CA TYR A 235 18.91 -1.64 -3.06
C TYR A 235 18.45 -2.23 -1.73
N LYS A 236 17.49 -1.53 -1.12
CA LYS A 236 16.64 -2.02 -0.03
C LYS A 236 15.21 -2.13 -0.53
N GLU A 237 14.51 -3.20 -0.16
CA GLU A 237 13.08 -3.38 -0.41
C GLU A 237 12.26 -2.30 0.27
N ASP A 238 12.43 -2.18 1.60
CA ASP A 238 11.73 -1.21 2.43
C ASP A 238 12.62 -0.01 2.69
N ALA A 239 12.36 1.08 1.98
CA ALA A 239 13.21 2.25 1.98
C ALA A 239 12.47 3.58 2.20
N ALA A 240 11.17 3.56 2.58
CA ALA A 240 10.38 4.78 2.71
C ALA A 240 10.99 5.78 3.71
N LEU A 241 11.39 5.31 4.90
CA LEU A 241 12.03 6.19 5.87
C LEU A 241 13.48 6.55 5.50
N ALA A 242 14.19 5.70 4.76
CA ALA A 242 15.51 6.03 4.24
C ALA A 242 15.42 7.20 3.26
N VAL A 243 14.47 7.17 2.32
CA VAL A 243 14.21 8.30 1.40
C VAL A 243 13.85 9.56 2.17
N ALA A 244 12.95 9.46 3.16
CA ALA A 244 12.53 10.62 3.96
C ALA A 244 13.69 11.26 4.74
N ARG A 245 14.64 10.46 5.25
CA ARG A 245 15.82 10.93 5.99
C ARG A 245 16.93 11.47 5.07
N GLU A 246 17.20 10.80 3.95
CA GLU A 246 18.37 11.05 3.13
C GLU A 246 18.12 12.01 1.97
N VAL A 247 16.86 12.26 1.59
CA VAL A 247 16.49 13.14 0.48
C VAL A 247 15.72 14.36 1.01
N PRO A 248 16.41 15.48 1.29
CA PRO A 248 15.75 16.70 1.75
C PRO A 248 14.75 17.24 0.73
N GLY A 249 13.65 17.79 1.22
CA GLY A 249 12.68 18.49 0.39
C GLY A 249 11.27 17.91 0.43
N PHE A 250 11.07 16.70 0.95
CA PHE A 250 9.74 16.17 1.24
C PHE A 250 9.14 16.84 2.49
N ASP A 251 7.85 17.18 2.40
CA ASP A 251 7.06 17.68 3.52
C ASP A 251 6.28 16.55 4.21
N VAL A 252 5.74 15.61 3.40
CA VAL A 252 5.06 14.39 3.84
C VAL A 252 5.49 13.23 2.95
N VAL A 253 5.64 12.05 3.52
CA VAL A 253 5.83 10.77 2.84
C VAL A 253 4.69 9.85 3.26
N PHE A 254 3.84 9.49 2.32
CA PHE A 254 2.89 8.39 2.44
C PHE A 254 3.54 7.13 1.90
N PHE A 255 3.33 6.01 2.59
CA PHE A 255 3.93 4.73 2.19
C PHE A 255 3.04 3.54 2.58
N GLY A 256 3.40 2.32 2.18
CA GLY A 256 2.65 1.07 2.41
C GLY A 256 3.51 -0.14 2.10
N HIS A 257 2.93 -1.22 1.52
CA HIS A 257 3.60 -2.47 1.18
C HIS A 257 3.80 -3.44 2.35
N ASP A 258 4.30 -2.98 3.50
CA ASP A 258 4.55 -3.85 4.67
C ASP A 258 3.29 -4.08 5.53
N HIS A 259 2.14 -3.49 5.16
CA HIS A 259 0.84 -3.60 5.82
C HIS A 259 0.85 -3.18 7.29
N THR A 260 1.79 -2.34 7.71
CA THR A 260 1.91 -1.89 9.10
C THR A 260 1.28 -0.51 9.28
N ARG A 261 0.73 -0.25 10.46
CA ARG A 261 0.21 1.08 10.81
C ARG A 261 1.36 1.94 11.31
N TYR A 262 1.62 3.05 10.64
CA TYR A 262 2.66 3.98 11.06
C TYR A 262 2.20 5.44 10.93
N ALA A 263 2.45 6.26 11.96
CA ALA A 263 2.14 7.68 11.96
C ALA A 263 3.11 8.45 12.85
N ASP A 264 4.24 8.86 12.30
CA ASP A 264 5.26 9.62 13.01
C ASP A 264 5.99 10.56 12.05
N ALA A 265 6.99 11.26 12.53
CA ALA A 265 7.84 12.09 11.71
C ALA A 265 9.31 11.78 11.95
N VAL A 266 10.09 11.82 10.87
CA VAL A 266 11.55 11.68 10.91
C VAL A 266 12.24 13.01 10.68
N THR A 267 13.48 13.13 11.12
CA THR A 267 14.33 14.28 10.80
C THR A 267 15.21 13.94 9.60
N ASN A 268 15.16 14.77 8.57
CA ASN A 268 16.00 14.58 7.38
C ASN A 268 17.44 15.09 7.57
N SER A 269 18.29 14.88 6.58
CA SER A 269 19.71 15.26 6.60
C SER A 269 19.97 16.78 6.70
N GLU A 270 18.96 17.61 6.49
CA GLU A 270 19.01 19.09 6.72
C GLU A 270 18.42 19.52 8.08
N GLY A 271 18.06 18.56 8.95
CA GLY A 271 17.46 18.86 10.25
C GLY A 271 15.97 19.24 10.17
N LYS A 272 15.30 19.04 9.04
CA LYS A 272 13.86 19.32 8.87
C LYS A 272 13.02 18.09 9.18
N ARG A 273 11.86 18.32 9.74
CA ARG A 273 10.88 17.28 10.03
C ARG A 273 10.13 16.89 8.76
N VAL A 274 9.98 15.58 8.52
CA VAL A 274 9.19 14.97 7.44
C VAL A 274 8.15 14.06 8.09
N VAL A 275 6.89 14.30 7.82
CA VAL A 275 5.78 13.44 8.30
C VAL A 275 5.76 12.17 7.46
N CYS A 276 5.67 11.00 8.10
CA CYS A 276 5.66 9.69 7.45
C CYS A 276 4.44 8.90 7.93
N LEU A 277 3.63 8.40 7.00
CA LEU A 277 2.34 7.76 7.29
C LEU A 277 2.15 6.50 6.46
N ASP A 278 1.61 5.45 7.11
CA ASP A 278 1.15 4.21 6.49
C ASP A 278 -0.19 3.79 7.13
N PRO A 279 -1.27 3.67 6.36
CA PRO A 279 -2.59 3.29 6.88
C PRO A 279 -2.77 1.79 7.06
N ALA A 280 -1.76 0.97 6.79
CA ALA A 280 -1.85 -0.47 6.58
C ALA A 280 -2.74 -0.81 5.36
N ASN A 281 -3.53 -1.87 5.43
CA ASN A 281 -4.15 -2.48 4.26
C ASN A 281 -5.68 -2.60 4.34
N ASN A 282 -6.28 -3.16 3.27
CA ASN A 282 -7.70 -3.54 3.17
C ASN A 282 -8.69 -2.40 3.41
N ALA A 283 -8.28 -1.15 3.24
CA ALA A 283 -9.12 0.03 3.49
C ALA A 283 -9.81 0.00 4.87
N MET A 284 -9.11 -0.52 5.90
CA MET A 284 -9.54 -0.50 7.30
C MET A 284 -9.35 0.88 7.90
N SER A 285 -8.32 1.57 7.48
CA SER A 285 -7.99 2.94 7.86
C SER A 285 -7.47 3.72 6.66
N VAL A 286 -7.38 5.03 6.82
CA VAL A 286 -6.71 5.94 5.89
C VAL A 286 -5.66 6.75 6.65
N ALA A 287 -4.58 7.12 5.98
CA ALA A 287 -3.63 8.08 6.52
C ALA A 287 -4.10 9.50 6.15
N GLN A 288 -4.03 10.42 7.10
CA GLN A 288 -4.38 11.82 6.89
C GLN A 288 -3.26 12.74 7.34
N ALA A 289 -2.85 13.64 6.45
CA ALA A 289 -1.97 14.76 6.79
C ALA A 289 -2.68 16.09 6.46
N ASP A 290 -2.80 16.96 7.45
CA ASP A 290 -3.35 18.30 7.33
C ASP A 290 -2.22 19.32 7.33
N LEU A 291 -2.07 20.08 6.25
CA LEU A 291 -1.04 21.09 6.09
C LEU A 291 -1.68 22.49 6.03
N GLN A 292 -1.36 23.34 6.99
CA GLN A 292 -1.63 24.75 6.87
C GLN A 292 -0.44 25.43 6.16
N LEU A 293 -0.71 26.01 5.00
CA LEU A 293 0.27 26.73 4.22
C LEU A 293 0.16 28.24 4.47
N VAL A 294 1.30 28.92 4.43
CA VAL A 294 1.39 30.38 4.50
C VAL A 294 2.25 30.90 3.35
N LYS A 295 1.87 32.05 2.77
CA LYS A 295 2.64 32.66 1.69
C LYS A 295 3.72 33.59 2.25
N LYS A 296 5.01 33.22 2.10
CA LYS A 296 6.17 34.01 2.53
C LYS A 296 7.03 34.38 1.32
N LYS A 297 7.33 35.66 1.14
CA LYS A 297 8.17 36.14 0.00
C LYS A 297 7.74 35.60 -1.37
N GLY A 298 6.42 35.53 -1.59
CA GLY A 298 5.83 35.05 -2.84
C GLY A 298 5.70 33.53 -3.01
N ARG A 299 6.25 32.72 -2.11
CA ARG A 299 6.19 31.24 -2.12
C ARG A 299 5.32 30.70 -0.98
N TRP A 300 4.68 29.58 -1.23
CA TRP A 300 3.95 28.85 -0.19
C TRP A 300 4.91 27.96 0.60
N CYS A 301 4.73 27.94 1.91
CA CYS A 301 5.50 27.11 2.82
C CYS A 301 4.57 26.49 3.85
N VAL A 302 4.89 25.31 4.36
CA VAL A 302 4.20 24.70 5.48
C VAL A 302 4.44 25.57 6.72
N LYS A 303 3.35 26.01 7.34
CA LYS A 303 3.34 26.72 8.62
C LYS A 303 3.13 25.74 9.76
N GLU A 304 2.19 24.84 9.60
CA GLU A 304 1.79 23.82 10.58
C GLU A 304 1.41 22.55 9.87
N SER A 305 1.70 21.40 10.48
CA SER A 305 1.30 20.09 10.03
C SER A 305 0.70 19.28 11.17
N GLN A 306 -0.42 18.61 10.92
CA GLN A 306 -1.05 17.65 11.80
C GLN A 306 -1.29 16.37 11.03
N TRP A 307 -1.24 15.22 11.71
CA TRP A 307 -1.42 13.94 11.05
C TRP A 307 -2.03 12.91 11.98
N LYS A 308 -2.68 11.92 11.40
CA LYS A 308 -3.31 10.80 12.10
C LYS A 308 -3.60 9.65 11.15
N LEU A 309 -3.80 8.46 11.71
CA LEU A 309 -4.53 7.38 11.05
C LEU A 309 -6.00 7.46 11.47
N VAL A 310 -6.90 7.28 10.52
CA VAL A 310 -8.35 7.34 10.75
C VAL A 310 -8.95 5.99 10.41
N ASP A 311 -9.46 5.30 11.43
CA ASP A 311 -10.20 4.06 11.23
C ASP A 311 -11.54 4.37 10.56
N VAL A 312 -11.77 3.74 9.41
CA VAL A 312 -13.01 3.91 8.63
C VAL A 312 -13.92 2.70 8.72
N ALA A 313 -13.45 1.64 9.36
CA ALA A 313 -14.14 0.35 9.46
C ALA A 313 -15.56 0.46 10.08
N ASP A 314 -15.75 1.37 11.01
CA ASP A 314 -17.03 1.58 11.71
C ASP A 314 -17.91 2.69 11.08
N LEU A 315 -17.39 3.37 10.05
CA LEU A 315 -18.19 4.38 9.34
C LEU A 315 -19.32 3.72 8.52
N PRO A 316 -20.44 4.39 8.33
CA PRO A 316 -21.45 3.94 7.40
C PRO A 316 -20.87 3.87 5.97
N VAL A 317 -21.38 2.97 5.15
CA VAL A 317 -21.01 2.91 3.73
C VAL A 317 -21.66 4.07 2.96
N ASP A 318 -20.98 4.54 1.93
CA ASP A 318 -21.59 5.47 0.98
C ASP A 318 -22.58 4.71 0.07
N ASN A 319 -23.87 4.96 0.24
CA ASN A 319 -24.90 4.26 -0.51
C ASN A 319 -24.84 4.58 -2.01
N ASN A 320 -24.46 5.80 -2.40
CA ASN A 320 -24.34 6.14 -3.82
C ASN A 320 -23.21 5.32 -4.49
N PHE A 321 -22.11 5.09 -3.77
CA PHE A 321 -21.04 4.21 -4.23
C PHE A 321 -21.54 2.77 -4.39
N VAL A 322 -22.22 2.23 -3.39
CA VAL A 322 -22.73 0.84 -3.41
C VAL A 322 -23.76 0.66 -4.53
N ASP A 323 -24.69 1.59 -4.69
CA ASP A 323 -25.71 1.55 -5.72
C ASP A 323 -25.11 1.65 -7.13
N HIS A 324 -24.11 2.52 -7.32
CA HIS A 324 -23.43 2.69 -8.61
C HIS A 324 -22.76 1.40 -9.10
N PHE A 325 -22.18 0.63 -8.20
CA PHE A 325 -21.47 -0.62 -8.52
C PHE A 325 -22.29 -1.88 -8.25
N SER A 326 -23.60 -1.75 -7.94
CA SER A 326 -24.43 -2.88 -7.50
C SER A 326 -24.49 -4.02 -8.52
N ALA A 327 -24.69 -3.72 -9.80
CA ALA A 327 -24.74 -4.74 -10.86
C ALA A 327 -23.44 -5.54 -10.98
N PHE A 328 -22.30 -4.86 -10.91
CA PHE A 328 -20.99 -5.52 -10.95
C PHE A 328 -20.77 -6.37 -9.69
N ASN A 329 -21.12 -5.85 -8.53
CA ASN A 329 -21.00 -6.55 -7.25
C ASN A 329 -21.82 -7.86 -7.23
N GLU A 330 -23.07 -7.83 -7.72
CA GLU A 330 -23.90 -9.03 -7.83
C GLU A 330 -23.35 -10.05 -8.85
N THR A 331 -22.79 -9.58 -9.95
CA THR A 331 -22.11 -10.44 -10.93
C THR A 331 -20.92 -11.18 -10.30
N VAL A 332 -20.09 -10.48 -9.53
CA VAL A 332 -18.94 -11.10 -8.86
C VAL A 332 -19.39 -12.06 -7.75
N LYS A 333 -20.44 -11.74 -6.99
CA LYS A 333 -21.02 -12.66 -6.02
C LYS A 333 -21.48 -13.96 -6.69
N ALA A 334 -22.22 -13.86 -7.79
CA ALA A 334 -22.67 -15.03 -8.55
C ALA A 334 -21.50 -15.86 -9.08
N TYR A 335 -20.42 -15.21 -9.54
CA TYR A 335 -19.19 -15.88 -9.95
C TYR A 335 -18.53 -16.61 -8.79
N ALA A 336 -18.33 -15.94 -7.67
CA ALA A 336 -17.71 -16.51 -6.47
C ALA A 336 -18.53 -17.68 -5.88
N ASP A 337 -19.84 -17.61 -5.97
CA ASP A 337 -20.78 -18.65 -5.49
C ASP A 337 -20.94 -19.85 -6.42
N ARG A 338 -20.39 -19.79 -7.64
CA ARG A 338 -20.51 -20.87 -8.61
C ARG A 338 -19.87 -22.16 -8.07
N VAL A 339 -20.63 -23.24 -8.00
CA VAL A 339 -20.15 -24.57 -7.62
C VAL A 339 -19.29 -25.15 -8.73
N ILE A 340 -18.08 -25.61 -8.39
CA ILE A 340 -17.08 -26.18 -9.32
C ILE A 340 -16.77 -27.63 -9.04
N GLY A 341 -17.18 -28.17 -7.90
CA GLY A 341 -16.96 -29.57 -7.51
C GLY A 341 -17.56 -29.90 -6.16
N THR A 342 -17.14 -31.03 -5.61
CA THR A 342 -17.58 -31.50 -4.28
C THR A 342 -16.41 -32.14 -3.57
N PHE A 343 -16.20 -31.81 -2.29
CA PHE A 343 -15.27 -32.50 -1.41
C PHE A 343 -16.02 -33.53 -0.55
N GLU A 344 -15.49 -34.75 -0.49
CA GLU A 344 -16.05 -35.80 0.35
C GLU A 344 -15.66 -35.64 1.82
N ASN A 345 -14.59 -34.95 2.11
CA ASN A 345 -14.09 -34.68 3.45
C ASN A 345 -13.77 -33.19 3.62
N THR A 346 -13.82 -32.69 4.84
CA THR A 346 -13.27 -31.38 5.19
C THR A 346 -11.75 -31.43 5.17
N ILE A 347 -11.10 -30.45 4.55
CA ILE A 347 -9.64 -30.27 4.55
C ILE A 347 -9.28 -28.99 5.29
N SER A 348 -8.17 -29.00 6.03
CA SER A 348 -7.75 -27.90 6.91
C SER A 348 -6.26 -27.58 6.72
N THR A 349 -5.93 -26.29 6.70
CA THR A 349 -4.53 -25.84 6.70
C THR A 349 -3.79 -26.19 7.99
N ARG A 350 -4.50 -26.30 9.13
CA ARG A 350 -3.86 -26.62 10.42
C ARG A 350 -3.14 -27.96 10.40
N ASP A 351 -3.71 -28.94 9.70
CA ASP A 351 -3.12 -30.28 9.60
C ASP A 351 -1.74 -30.24 8.91
N SER A 352 -1.54 -29.28 8.01
CA SER A 352 -0.30 -29.10 7.25
C SER A 352 0.92 -28.71 8.11
N TYR A 353 0.69 -28.21 9.32
CA TYR A 353 1.78 -27.81 10.22
C TYR A 353 2.33 -29.01 11.05
N PHE A 354 1.68 -30.16 10.99
CA PHE A 354 2.01 -31.33 11.80
C PHE A 354 2.33 -32.57 10.96
N GLY A 355 2.45 -32.43 9.65
CA GLY A 355 2.77 -33.51 8.71
C GLY A 355 1.89 -33.49 7.47
N ASN A 356 1.71 -34.66 6.87
CA ASN A 356 0.89 -34.81 5.67
C ASN A 356 -0.56 -34.36 5.94
N SER A 357 -1.12 -33.61 5.01
CA SER A 357 -2.47 -33.11 5.11
C SER A 357 -3.19 -33.11 3.79
N ALA A 358 -4.49 -33.40 3.79
CA ALA A 358 -5.30 -33.34 2.58
C ALA A 358 -5.31 -31.94 1.94
N PHE A 359 -5.05 -30.88 2.71
CA PHE A 359 -4.97 -29.52 2.20
C PHE A 359 -3.71 -29.30 1.34
N ASN A 360 -2.52 -29.60 1.87
CA ASN A 360 -1.27 -29.50 1.12
C ASN A 360 -1.18 -30.54 0.00
N ASP A 361 -1.61 -31.77 0.27
CA ASP A 361 -1.57 -32.84 -0.72
C ASP A 361 -2.39 -32.50 -1.97
N LEU A 362 -3.51 -31.79 -1.82
CA LEU A 362 -4.31 -31.33 -2.96
C LEU A 362 -3.49 -30.40 -3.87
N ILE A 363 -2.75 -29.44 -3.30
CA ILE A 363 -1.96 -28.48 -4.05
C ILE A 363 -0.74 -29.19 -4.65
N LEU A 364 0.04 -29.91 -3.86
CA LEU A 364 1.25 -30.61 -4.29
C LEU A 364 0.96 -31.64 -5.41
N ASN A 365 -0.13 -32.41 -5.27
CA ASN A 365 -0.53 -33.37 -6.30
C ASN A 365 -1.02 -32.68 -7.58
N LEU A 366 -1.67 -31.51 -7.46
CA LEU A 366 -2.05 -30.70 -8.64
C LEU A 366 -0.81 -30.19 -9.36
N GLU A 367 0.20 -29.69 -8.64
CA GLU A 367 1.48 -29.25 -9.21
C GLU A 367 2.21 -30.37 -9.92
N LEU A 368 2.34 -31.56 -9.29
CA LEU A 368 2.90 -32.76 -9.92
C LEU A 368 2.10 -33.17 -11.17
N SER A 369 0.77 -33.10 -11.08
CA SER A 369 -0.10 -33.47 -12.23
C SER A 369 0.06 -32.52 -13.43
N ILE A 370 0.24 -31.21 -13.18
CA ILE A 370 0.40 -30.19 -14.22
C ILE A 370 1.80 -30.27 -14.83
N THR A 371 2.83 -30.30 -13.99
CA THR A 371 4.24 -30.16 -14.41
C THR A 371 4.87 -31.47 -14.86
N LYS A 372 4.36 -32.61 -14.37
CA LYS A 372 5.00 -33.94 -14.50
C LYS A 372 6.42 -33.96 -13.88
N ALA A 373 6.69 -33.07 -12.92
CA ALA A 373 7.94 -33.07 -12.15
C ALA A 373 7.98 -34.27 -11.20
N ASP A 374 9.19 -34.63 -10.75
CA ASP A 374 9.39 -35.74 -9.80
C ASP A 374 9.02 -35.34 -8.37
N VAL A 375 9.20 -34.05 -8.04
CA VAL A 375 8.99 -33.49 -6.71
C VAL A 375 8.27 -32.16 -6.85
N ALA A 376 7.33 -31.87 -5.93
CA ALA A 376 6.69 -30.56 -5.78
C ALA A 376 6.95 -30.01 -4.36
N PHE A 377 7.01 -28.68 -4.26
CA PHE A 377 7.14 -27.95 -2.98
C PHE A 377 6.04 -26.92 -2.89
N ASN A 378 5.36 -26.86 -1.76
CA ASN A 378 4.37 -25.83 -1.49
C ASN A 378 4.21 -25.60 0.01
N ALA A 379 3.90 -24.36 0.38
CA ALA A 379 3.55 -23.95 1.73
C ALA A 379 2.05 -23.69 1.86
N PRO A 380 1.45 -23.87 3.05
CA PRO A 380 0.08 -23.43 3.30
C PRO A 380 0.03 -21.92 3.35
N VAL A 381 -0.36 -21.28 2.23
CA VAL A 381 -0.40 -19.81 2.07
C VAL A 381 -1.56 -19.15 2.81
N SER A 382 -2.43 -19.94 3.44
CA SER A 382 -3.48 -19.50 4.35
C SER A 382 -3.32 -20.16 5.71
N PHE A 383 -3.54 -19.38 6.77
CA PHE A 383 -3.54 -19.88 8.14
C PHE A 383 -4.97 -20.20 8.58
N ASP A 384 -5.17 -21.24 9.39
CA ASP A 384 -6.45 -21.62 10.03
C ASP A 384 -7.68 -21.56 9.10
N VAL A 385 -7.53 -22.04 7.89
CA VAL A 385 -8.58 -22.15 6.89
C VAL A 385 -9.04 -23.61 6.78
N ALA A 386 -10.34 -23.84 6.65
CA ALA A 386 -10.91 -25.13 6.35
C ALA A 386 -11.93 -25.04 5.22
N ILE A 387 -11.78 -25.89 4.20
CA ILE A 387 -12.79 -26.10 3.15
C ILE A 387 -13.63 -27.31 3.57
N LYS A 388 -14.91 -27.06 3.80
CA LYS A 388 -15.81 -28.08 4.37
C LYS A 388 -16.21 -29.12 3.33
N LYS A 389 -16.51 -30.33 3.79
CA LYS A 389 -17.21 -31.36 3.03
C LYS A 389 -18.47 -30.79 2.37
N GLY A 390 -18.71 -31.15 1.11
CA GLY A 390 -19.87 -30.70 0.34
C GLY A 390 -19.51 -29.91 -0.91
N PRO A 391 -20.41 -29.09 -1.44
CA PRO A 391 -20.16 -28.29 -2.66
C PRO A 391 -18.99 -27.34 -2.47
N VAL A 392 -18.05 -27.39 -3.41
CA VAL A 392 -16.88 -26.49 -3.49
C VAL A 392 -17.19 -25.40 -4.49
N ARG A 393 -16.95 -24.16 -4.10
CA ARG A 393 -17.23 -22.98 -4.89
C ARG A 393 -15.96 -22.31 -5.40
N VAL A 394 -16.08 -21.43 -6.37
CA VAL A 394 -14.96 -20.60 -6.82
C VAL A 394 -14.33 -19.85 -5.64
N ALA A 395 -15.13 -19.27 -4.74
CA ALA A 395 -14.67 -18.59 -3.53
C ALA A 395 -13.77 -19.47 -2.64
N ASP A 396 -14.06 -20.77 -2.56
CA ASP A 396 -13.28 -21.69 -1.71
C ASP A 396 -11.85 -21.89 -2.26
N MET A 397 -11.63 -21.67 -3.56
CA MET A 397 -10.28 -21.75 -4.18
C MET A 397 -9.39 -20.60 -3.73
N PHE A 398 -9.94 -19.43 -3.44
CA PHE A 398 -9.18 -18.31 -2.85
C PHE A 398 -8.80 -18.58 -1.38
N ASN A 399 -9.51 -19.45 -0.68
CA ASN A 399 -9.12 -19.96 0.63
C ASN A 399 -8.01 -21.00 0.52
N LEU A 400 -8.04 -21.83 -0.53
CA LEU A 400 -7.00 -22.83 -0.79
C LEU A 400 -5.69 -22.16 -1.19
N TYR A 401 -5.77 -21.22 -2.15
CA TYR A 401 -4.61 -20.51 -2.70
C TYR A 401 -5.01 -19.08 -3.07
N LYS A 402 -4.58 -18.10 -2.29
CA LYS A 402 -5.03 -16.69 -2.44
C LYS A 402 -4.15 -15.81 -3.32
N TYR A 403 -2.97 -16.29 -3.70
CA TYR A 403 -2.01 -15.54 -4.51
C TYR A 403 -2.01 -16.02 -5.97
N GLU A 404 -1.67 -15.13 -6.89
CA GLU A 404 -1.57 -15.41 -8.33
C GLU A 404 -0.14 -15.82 -8.71
N ASN A 405 0.45 -16.73 -7.94
CA ASN A 405 1.81 -17.19 -8.13
C ASN A 405 1.96 -18.00 -9.41
N GLN A 406 3.15 -17.93 -10.01
CA GLN A 406 3.51 -18.75 -11.16
C GLN A 406 4.17 -20.06 -10.72
N LEU A 407 3.78 -21.15 -11.38
CA LEU A 407 4.37 -22.46 -11.15
C LEU A 407 5.66 -22.59 -11.96
N PHE A 408 6.79 -22.81 -11.27
CA PHE A 408 8.10 -22.99 -11.88
C PHE A 408 8.57 -24.43 -11.78
N VAL A 409 9.27 -24.90 -12.83
CA VAL A 409 9.95 -26.20 -12.82
C VAL A 409 11.46 -25.97 -12.89
N MET A 410 12.17 -26.49 -11.92
CA MET A 410 13.62 -26.40 -11.84
C MET A 410 14.28 -27.79 -11.83
N ARG A 411 15.50 -27.87 -12.32
CA ARG A 411 16.32 -29.08 -12.19
C ARG A 411 17.21 -28.95 -10.95
N LEU A 412 16.95 -29.78 -9.94
CA LEU A 412 17.68 -29.82 -8.71
C LEU A 412 18.31 -31.20 -8.47
N THR A 413 19.39 -31.24 -7.73
CA THR A 413 19.96 -32.48 -7.20
C THR A 413 19.27 -32.85 -5.88
N GLY A 414 19.33 -34.14 -5.48
CA GLY A 414 18.80 -34.55 -4.18
C GLY A 414 19.41 -33.80 -2.99
N LYS A 415 20.67 -33.35 -3.11
CA LYS A 415 21.33 -32.53 -2.09
C LYS A 415 20.69 -31.12 -1.99
N GLU A 416 20.30 -30.53 -3.10
CA GLU A 416 19.63 -29.22 -3.15
C GLU A 416 18.20 -29.32 -2.62
N ILE A 417 17.48 -30.39 -3.01
CA ILE A 417 16.13 -30.70 -2.49
C ILE A 417 16.19 -30.82 -0.96
N ARG A 418 17.14 -31.60 -0.42
CA ARG A 418 17.31 -31.73 1.02
C ARG A 418 17.58 -30.39 1.70
N LYS A 419 18.48 -29.56 1.12
CA LYS A 419 18.78 -28.24 1.68
C LYS A 419 17.55 -27.31 1.68
N ALA A 420 16.73 -27.37 0.62
CA ALA A 420 15.50 -26.58 0.55
C ALA A 420 14.53 -26.98 1.67
N LEU A 421 14.35 -28.30 1.90
CA LEU A 421 13.51 -28.79 3.02
C LEU A 421 14.10 -28.40 4.38
N GLU A 422 15.41 -28.57 4.61
CA GLU A 422 16.06 -28.19 5.86
C GLU A 422 15.85 -26.68 6.14
N MET A 423 16.08 -25.84 5.11
CA MET A 423 15.86 -24.39 5.24
C MET A 423 14.40 -24.06 5.57
N SER A 424 13.45 -24.74 4.94
CA SER A 424 12.04 -24.53 5.20
C SER A 424 11.65 -24.92 6.62
N TYR A 425 12.00 -26.15 7.03
CA TYR A 425 11.64 -26.67 8.36
C TYR A 425 12.30 -25.89 9.50
N ASP A 426 13.51 -25.35 9.32
CA ASP A 426 14.16 -24.44 10.27
C ASP A 426 13.36 -23.17 10.57
N LEU A 427 12.43 -22.80 9.67
CA LEU A 427 11.60 -21.61 9.86
C LEU A 427 10.39 -21.83 10.79
N TRP A 428 9.94 -23.07 10.96
CA TRP A 428 8.67 -23.33 11.64
C TRP A 428 8.64 -24.50 12.60
N VAL A 429 9.60 -25.44 12.51
CA VAL A 429 9.70 -26.58 13.44
C VAL A 429 10.77 -26.28 14.49
N ASN A 430 10.45 -26.55 15.75
CA ASN A 430 11.36 -26.35 16.87
C ASN A 430 12.27 -27.58 17.03
N THR A 431 13.51 -27.36 17.41
CA THR A 431 14.38 -28.44 17.94
C THR A 431 13.98 -28.68 19.40
N MET A 432 13.30 -29.79 19.66
CA MET A 432 12.81 -30.13 20.99
C MET A 432 13.98 -30.64 21.87
N THR A 433 14.03 -30.13 23.07
CA THR A 433 14.99 -30.57 24.11
C THR A 433 14.27 -31.32 25.25
N SER A 434 12.97 -31.24 25.28
CA SER A 434 12.08 -31.86 26.26
C SER A 434 10.76 -32.26 25.59
N PRO A 435 10.11 -33.35 26.06
CA PRO A 435 8.77 -33.73 25.61
C PRO A 435 7.69 -32.65 25.84
N ASP A 436 7.97 -31.69 26.73
CA ASP A 436 7.07 -30.59 27.05
C ASP A 436 7.25 -29.39 26.11
N ASP A 437 8.28 -29.41 25.26
CA ASP A 437 8.54 -28.34 24.30
C ASP A 437 7.47 -28.34 23.20
N HIS A 438 7.11 -27.14 22.73
CA HIS A 438 6.18 -27.02 21.60
C HIS A 438 6.89 -27.40 20.30
N LEU A 439 6.24 -28.25 19.50
CA LEU A 439 6.80 -28.71 18.21
C LEU A 439 7.06 -27.56 17.23
N LEU A 440 6.23 -26.51 17.26
CA LEU A 440 6.33 -25.38 16.32
C LEU A 440 7.05 -24.20 16.97
N LEU A 441 7.79 -23.44 16.15
CA LEU A 441 8.44 -22.19 16.54
C LEU A 441 7.39 -21.09 16.71
N LEU A 442 6.94 -20.88 17.94
CA LEU A 442 5.97 -19.85 18.29
C LEU A 442 6.65 -18.63 18.92
N ASP A 443 6.03 -17.47 18.73
CA ASP A 443 6.42 -16.21 19.37
C ASP A 443 5.15 -15.52 19.89
N SER A 444 5.09 -15.30 21.20
CA SER A 444 3.97 -14.65 21.85
C SER A 444 3.76 -13.20 21.38
N GLN A 445 4.81 -12.55 20.91
CA GLN A 445 4.75 -11.17 20.40
C GLN A 445 4.04 -11.07 19.05
N THR A 446 3.98 -12.18 18.29
CA THR A 446 3.33 -12.23 16.97
C THR A 446 1.88 -12.70 17.02
N ARG A 447 1.31 -12.96 18.20
CA ARG A 447 -0.10 -13.44 18.35
C ARG A 447 -1.13 -12.48 17.75
N GLY A 448 -0.89 -11.17 17.81
CA GLY A 448 -1.75 -10.14 17.24
C GLY A 448 -1.45 -9.81 15.78
N ASP A 449 -0.36 -10.33 15.23
CA ASP A 449 0.03 -10.15 13.85
C ASP A 449 -0.85 -11.02 12.94
N GLN A 450 -1.61 -10.39 12.06
CA GLN A 450 -2.54 -11.09 11.16
C GLN A 450 -1.85 -11.98 10.11
N GLN A 451 -0.56 -11.78 9.88
CA GLN A 451 0.23 -12.56 8.92
C GLN A 451 0.95 -13.73 9.57
N ARG A 452 1.36 -13.61 10.84
CA ARG A 452 2.09 -14.65 11.59
C ARG A 452 1.26 -15.43 12.59
N LEU A 453 0.22 -14.82 13.15
CA LEU A 453 -0.77 -15.47 14.04
C LEU A 453 -0.14 -16.29 15.19
N GLY A 454 0.98 -15.85 15.73
CA GLY A 454 1.72 -16.51 16.80
C GLY A 454 2.87 -17.38 16.35
N PHE A 455 3.10 -17.58 15.05
CA PHE A 455 4.36 -18.16 14.56
C PHE A 455 5.51 -17.14 14.65
N LYS A 456 6.72 -17.63 14.83
CA LYS A 456 7.92 -16.82 14.77
C LYS A 456 8.14 -16.25 13.37
N ASN A 457 7.88 -17.05 12.33
CA ASN A 457 8.07 -16.71 10.92
C ASN A 457 6.75 -16.77 10.13
N PHE A 458 6.75 -16.35 8.88
CA PHE A 458 5.59 -16.34 8.01
C PHE A 458 5.30 -17.73 7.44
N SER A 459 4.06 -18.21 7.56
CA SER A 459 3.66 -19.56 7.15
C SER A 459 3.75 -19.81 5.64
N PHE A 460 3.76 -18.77 4.82
CA PHE A 460 3.94 -18.91 3.37
C PHE A 460 5.37 -19.34 2.95
N ASN A 461 6.31 -19.46 3.92
CA ASN A 461 7.64 -20.01 3.73
C ASN A 461 7.78 -21.43 4.30
N PHE A 462 6.70 -22.07 4.74
CA PHE A 462 6.73 -23.39 5.38
C PHE A 462 6.49 -24.49 4.35
N ASP A 463 7.39 -24.59 3.38
CA ASP A 463 7.27 -25.58 2.31
C ASP A 463 7.42 -27.00 2.87
N SER A 464 6.51 -27.86 2.45
CA SER A 464 6.61 -29.31 2.49
C SER A 464 6.71 -29.85 1.08
N ALA A 465 7.03 -31.13 0.89
CA ALA A 465 7.21 -31.73 -0.41
C ALA A 465 6.35 -32.98 -0.63
N ALA A 466 6.01 -33.21 -1.89
CA ALA A 466 5.47 -34.48 -2.36
C ALA A 466 6.33 -35.05 -3.51
N GLY A 467 6.19 -36.38 -3.75
CA GLY A 467 7.01 -37.11 -4.74
C GLY A 467 8.28 -37.71 -4.16
N ILE A 468 8.55 -37.46 -2.88
CA ILE A 468 9.68 -38.04 -2.10
C ILE A 468 9.21 -38.43 -0.70
N ASP A 469 9.91 -39.40 -0.10
CA ASP A 469 9.75 -39.77 1.30
C ASP A 469 10.84 -39.07 2.13
N TYR A 470 10.45 -38.45 3.24
CA TYR A 470 11.38 -37.80 4.18
C TYR A 470 10.82 -37.79 5.59
N GLU A 471 11.69 -37.66 6.57
CA GLU A 471 11.36 -37.53 7.98
C GLU A 471 11.93 -36.21 8.52
N VAL A 472 11.21 -35.59 9.42
CA VAL A 472 11.65 -34.39 10.15
C VAL A 472 11.97 -34.79 11.57
N ASP A 473 13.25 -34.72 11.93
CA ASP A 473 13.76 -34.96 13.29
C ASP A 473 13.66 -33.65 14.10
N VAL A 474 12.99 -33.70 15.27
CA VAL A 474 12.64 -32.52 16.08
C VAL A 474 13.26 -32.51 17.45
#